data_0c3ac2aa8e96de3dc7c825d5e1211ea4
#
_entry.id   0c3ac2aa8e96de3dc7c825d5e1211ea4
#
_cell.length_a   1.000
_cell.length_b   1.000
_cell.length_c   1.000
_cell.angle_alpha   90.00
_cell.angle_beta   90.00
_cell.angle_gamma   90.00
#
_symmetry.space_group_name_H-M   'P 1'
#
loop_
_entity.id
_entity.type
_entity.pdbx_description
1 polymer ?
#
loop_
_entity_poly.entity_id
_entity_poly.type
_entity_poly.pdbx_seq_one_letter_code
_entity_poly.pdbx_strand_id
1 'polypeptide(L)'
;MKHTRLFHCASDEEIKKGETTDVYFARTKQVLQAKNLDKLRVVAEVTSGKLPRGWPWGILCGIEEEARLFEGCPVDVYSMPEGSVFYYTDSQGVREPVMFIEGSYGEFCVLETPLLGLICQASGVATRAARVKKAAGEKLVMAFGIRRMHPALSPMLDRAAYIGGLDGVSSLSGAKAAGAKPMGTMPHALIIALGQGQVDQVKAWKAFDEVMPPEVPRVALVDTYFDEKIESIMATEALKDRLYGVRLDTPGSRKGNFPELVREVRWELDVRGYKHVKIFVSGGLDEEKVRVLSEAGADAFGVGTSVSNAPTIDFAMDIIELEGKLVAKRGKLGGKKQVWRCPKCMVDSVLPFGSPQPSCPECGGKTQPMLKPFIKKGKIVAKLPKPVEIRRYVLKQLKRLSIEGS
;
A
#
# COMPACT_ATOMS: atom_id res chain seq x y z
N MET A 1 -17.57 -26.56 -19.22
CA MET A 1 -18.23 -25.99 -18.03
C MET A 1 -18.72 -24.57 -18.38
N LYS A 2 -20.01 -24.28 -18.18
CA LYS A 2 -20.50 -22.90 -18.36
C LYS A 2 -19.86 -22.02 -17.28
N HIS A 3 -19.06 -21.04 -17.67
CA HIS A 3 -18.55 -20.04 -16.75
C HIS A 3 -19.73 -19.26 -16.15
N THR A 4 -20.02 -19.52 -14.89
CA THR A 4 -21.08 -18.79 -14.14
C THR A 4 -20.62 -17.40 -13.69
N ARG A 5 -19.34 -17.05 -13.96
CA ARG A 5 -18.76 -15.77 -13.56
C ARG A 5 -18.90 -14.73 -14.65
N LEU A 6 -19.30 -13.53 -14.22
CA LEU A 6 -19.35 -12.35 -15.10
C LEU A 6 -17.95 -11.76 -15.33
N PHE A 7 -17.05 -11.88 -14.36
CA PHE A 7 -15.69 -11.30 -14.41
C PHE A 7 -14.63 -12.38 -14.20
N HIS A 8 -13.47 -12.22 -14.83
CA HIS A 8 -12.34 -13.15 -14.73
C HIS A 8 -11.53 -12.93 -13.44
N CYS A 9 -12.11 -13.21 -12.29
CA CYS A 9 -11.45 -13.16 -10.98
C CYS A 9 -11.76 -14.42 -10.19
N ALA A 10 -10.81 -14.87 -9.37
CA ALA A 10 -11.01 -15.98 -8.47
C ALA A 10 -12.02 -15.62 -7.37
N SER A 11 -12.79 -16.60 -6.91
CA SER A 11 -13.61 -16.46 -5.72
C SER A 11 -12.79 -16.71 -4.46
N ASP A 12 -13.30 -16.25 -3.31
CA ASP A 12 -12.70 -16.52 -2.00
C ASP A 12 -12.51 -18.02 -1.76
N GLU A 13 -13.49 -18.84 -2.20
CA GLU A 13 -13.45 -20.28 -2.06
C GLU A 13 -12.33 -20.93 -2.87
N GLU A 14 -12.11 -20.50 -4.11
CA GLU A 14 -11.02 -21.01 -4.96
C GLU A 14 -9.65 -20.61 -4.41
N ILE A 15 -9.52 -19.39 -3.89
CA ILE A 15 -8.29 -18.93 -3.24
C ILE A 15 -8.01 -19.79 -2.00
N LYS A 16 -9.00 -19.98 -1.12
CA LYS A 16 -8.86 -20.78 0.10
C LYS A 16 -8.60 -22.27 -0.16
N LYS A 17 -9.12 -22.83 -1.23
CA LYS A 17 -8.85 -24.21 -1.64
C LYS A 17 -7.50 -24.39 -2.35
N GLY A 18 -6.79 -23.30 -2.63
CA GLY A 18 -5.55 -23.34 -3.40
C GLY A 18 -5.75 -23.66 -4.88
N GLU A 19 -6.94 -23.40 -5.44
CA GLU A 19 -7.19 -23.58 -6.88
C GLU A 19 -6.47 -22.51 -7.73
N THR A 20 -6.01 -21.42 -7.11
CA THR A 20 -5.18 -20.39 -7.73
C THR A 20 -3.69 -20.68 -7.68
N THR A 21 -3.32 -21.91 -7.34
CA THR A 21 -1.92 -22.34 -7.26
C THR A 21 -1.30 -22.59 -8.63
N ASP A 22 0.01 -22.50 -8.72
CA ASP A 22 0.77 -23.01 -9.86
C ASP A 22 0.68 -24.54 -9.93
N VAL A 23 0.55 -25.07 -11.15
CA VAL A 23 0.33 -26.52 -11.39
C VAL A 23 1.41 -27.41 -10.75
N TYR A 24 2.63 -26.91 -10.60
CA TYR A 24 3.70 -27.72 -9.99
C TYR A 24 3.47 -27.99 -8.51
N PHE A 25 2.78 -27.12 -7.76
CA PHE A 25 2.39 -27.40 -6.37
C PHE A 25 1.27 -28.42 -6.28
N ALA A 26 0.30 -28.39 -7.20
CA ALA A 26 -0.71 -29.42 -7.29
C ALA A 26 -0.08 -30.78 -7.58
N ARG A 27 0.90 -30.84 -8.51
CA ARG A 27 1.69 -32.06 -8.82
C ARG A 27 2.54 -32.49 -7.63
N THR A 28 3.17 -31.54 -6.92
CA THR A 28 3.92 -31.83 -5.69
C THR A 28 3.03 -32.54 -4.68
N LYS A 29 1.84 -32.01 -4.42
CA LYS A 29 0.87 -32.63 -3.51
C LYS A 29 0.53 -34.05 -3.92
N GLN A 30 0.26 -34.29 -5.20
CA GLN A 30 -0.02 -35.66 -5.76
C GLN A 30 1.16 -36.61 -5.53
N VAL A 31 2.39 -36.18 -5.79
CA VAL A 31 3.60 -36.99 -5.57
C VAL A 31 3.79 -37.32 -4.09
N LEU A 32 3.64 -36.32 -3.21
CA LEU A 32 3.77 -36.52 -1.76
C LEU A 32 2.73 -37.53 -1.26
N GLN A 33 1.48 -37.41 -1.69
CA GLN A 33 0.40 -38.35 -1.35
C GLN A 33 0.71 -39.77 -1.84
N ALA A 34 1.10 -39.92 -3.12
CA ALA A 34 1.44 -41.21 -3.70
C ALA A 34 2.62 -41.92 -3.04
N LYS A 35 3.51 -41.15 -2.39
CA LYS A 35 4.67 -41.65 -1.64
C LYS A 35 4.45 -41.70 -0.12
N ASN A 36 3.25 -41.39 0.38
CA ASN A 36 2.93 -41.28 1.81
C ASN A 36 3.82 -40.31 2.55
N LEU A 37 4.20 -39.19 1.87
CA LEU A 37 5.05 -38.10 2.39
C LEU A 37 4.30 -36.80 2.61
N ASP A 38 2.99 -36.76 2.42
CA ASP A 38 2.13 -35.60 2.60
C ASP A 38 2.10 -35.08 4.04
N LYS A 39 2.44 -35.93 5.01
CA LYS A 39 2.52 -35.59 6.44
C LYS A 39 3.92 -35.14 6.90
N LEU A 40 4.90 -35.06 5.99
CA LEU A 40 6.23 -34.55 6.33
C LEU A 40 6.14 -33.17 6.98
N ARG A 41 6.67 -33.07 8.17
CA ARG A 41 6.68 -31.82 8.93
C ARG A 41 7.80 -30.91 8.44
N VAL A 42 7.45 -29.73 8.00
CA VAL A 42 8.41 -28.72 7.53
C VAL A 42 8.24 -27.40 8.27
N VAL A 43 9.32 -26.62 8.24
CA VAL A 43 9.27 -25.18 8.47
C VAL A 43 9.65 -24.51 7.16
N ALA A 44 8.80 -23.61 6.69
CA ALA A 44 9.05 -22.79 5.51
C ALA A 44 9.11 -21.31 5.90
N GLU A 45 10.16 -20.61 5.46
CA GLU A 45 10.28 -19.16 5.68
C GLU A 45 9.88 -18.37 4.45
N VAL A 46 9.30 -17.18 4.65
CA VAL A 46 8.98 -16.23 3.60
C VAL A 46 9.95 -15.03 3.71
N THR A 47 10.72 -14.82 2.65
CA THR A 47 11.70 -13.73 2.54
C THR A 47 11.48 -12.93 1.27
N SER A 48 11.77 -11.63 1.27
CA SER A 48 11.73 -10.84 0.04
C SER A 48 12.94 -11.09 -0.86
N GLY A 49 12.79 -10.86 -2.17
CA GLY A 49 13.87 -10.55 -3.09
C GLY A 49 14.45 -9.15 -2.84
N LYS A 50 15.39 -8.71 -3.68
CA LYS A 50 15.82 -7.30 -3.68
C LYS A 50 14.62 -6.40 -3.91
N LEU A 51 14.51 -5.34 -3.11
CA LEU A 51 13.39 -4.42 -3.22
C LEU A 51 13.43 -3.67 -4.57
N PRO A 52 12.26 -3.45 -5.19
CA PRO A 52 12.17 -2.78 -6.48
C PRO A 52 12.81 -1.39 -6.46
N ARG A 53 13.40 -0.98 -7.59
CA ARG A 53 13.96 0.37 -7.77
C ARG A 53 15.01 0.77 -6.74
N GLY A 54 15.66 -0.21 -6.08
CA GLY A 54 16.64 0.06 -5.04
C GLY A 54 16.05 0.65 -3.76
N TRP A 55 14.74 0.43 -3.49
CA TRP A 55 14.14 0.88 -2.24
C TRP A 55 14.90 0.30 -1.05
N PRO A 56 15.24 1.11 -0.05
CA PRO A 56 15.99 0.63 1.12
C PRO A 56 15.13 -0.19 2.08
N TRP A 57 13.82 -0.02 2.04
CA TRP A 57 12.86 -0.71 2.90
C TRP A 57 11.52 -0.93 2.19
N GLY A 58 10.74 -1.90 2.67
CA GLY A 58 9.37 -2.16 2.28
C GLY A 58 8.41 -2.06 3.47
N ILE A 59 7.10 -1.98 3.17
CA ILE A 59 6.01 -2.06 4.14
C ILE A 59 5.28 -3.38 3.90
N LEU A 60 5.24 -4.25 4.91
CA LEU A 60 4.53 -5.52 4.83
C LEU A 60 3.02 -5.29 4.90
N CYS A 61 2.30 -5.76 3.90
CA CYS A 61 0.85 -5.61 3.78
C CYS A 61 0.21 -6.86 3.18
N GLY A 62 -1.06 -7.13 3.49
CA GLY A 62 -1.78 -8.34 3.08
C GLY A 62 -1.89 -9.41 4.17
N ILE A 63 -1.40 -9.14 5.38
CA ILE A 63 -1.35 -10.10 6.49
C ILE A 63 -2.75 -10.46 7.02
N GLU A 64 -3.72 -9.56 6.95
CA GLU A 64 -5.11 -9.90 7.29
C GLU A 64 -5.68 -10.98 6.37
N GLU A 65 -5.40 -10.89 5.06
CA GLU A 65 -5.83 -11.87 4.07
C GLU A 65 -5.09 -13.20 4.25
N GLU A 66 -3.81 -13.17 4.63
CA GLU A 66 -3.04 -14.34 5.04
C GLU A 66 -3.68 -15.08 6.23
N ALA A 67 -4.14 -14.34 7.23
CA ALA A 67 -4.86 -14.93 8.36
C ALA A 67 -6.07 -15.72 7.88
N ARG A 68 -6.82 -15.16 6.94
CA ARG A 68 -8.00 -15.82 6.36
C ARG A 68 -7.64 -17.00 5.48
N LEU A 69 -6.52 -16.92 4.75
CA LEU A 69 -6.03 -18.04 3.94
C LEU A 69 -5.73 -19.27 4.79
N PHE A 70 -5.01 -19.09 5.90
CA PHE A 70 -4.59 -20.19 6.77
C PHE A 70 -5.60 -20.58 7.87
N GLU A 71 -6.68 -19.82 8.06
CA GLU A 71 -7.71 -20.15 9.04
C GLU A 71 -8.36 -21.51 8.72
N GLY A 72 -8.23 -22.46 9.64
CA GLY A 72 -8.66 -23.86 9.48
C GLY A 72 -7.59 -24.80 8.89
N CYS A 73 -6.49 -24.30 8.34
CA CYS A 73 -5.35 -25.11 7.93
C CYS A 73 -4.53 -25.52 9.17
N PRO A 74 -4.19 -26.79 9.40
CA PRO A 74 -3.54 -27.25 10.64
C PRO A 74 -2.04 -26.90 10.71
N VAL A 75 -1.72 -25.62 10.59
CA VAL A 75 -0.35 -25.05 10.64
C VAL A 75 -0.19 -24.05 11.76
N ASP A 76 1.05 -23.81 12.16
CA ASP A 76 1.47 -22.70 12.97
C ASP A 76 2.13 -21.65 12.09
N VAL A 77 1.75 -20.38 12.25
CA VAL A 77 2.35 -19.26 11.51
C VAL A 77 2.88 -18.22 12.48
N TYR A 78 4.10 -17.77 12.23
CA TYR A 78 4.71 -16.62 12.88
C TYR A 78 4.94 -15.55 11.83
N SER A 79 4.53 -14.32 12.11
CA SER A 79 4.60 -13.22 11.15
C SER A 79 5.04 -11.92 11.83
N MET A 80 5.66 -11.04 11.07
CA MET A 80 5.72 -9.63 11.43
C MET A 80 4.30 -9.05 11.44
N PRO A 81 4.00 -8.07 12.33
CA PRO A 81 2.73 -7.35 12.27
C PRO A 81 2.52 -6.65 10.93
N GLU A 82 1.30 -6.62 10.42
CA GLU A 82 0.96 -5.84 9.23
C GLU A 82 1.34 -4.36 9.42
N GLY A 83 1.87 -3.73 8.38
CA GLY A 83 2.43 -2.38 8.44
C GLY A 83 3.86 -2.32 8.96
N SER A 84 4.49 -3.44 9.30
CA SER A 84 5.92 -3.44 9.64
C SER A 84 6.76 -3.02 8.46
N VAL A 85 7.72 -2.14 8.71
CA VAL A 85 8.87 -1.97 7.82
C VAL A 85 9.63 -3.30 7.77
N PHE A 86 10.20 -3.66 6.65
CA PHE A 86 11.11 -4.79 6.51
C PHE A 86 12.23 -4.45 5.52
N TYR A 87 13.30 -5.19 5.61
CA TYR A 87 14.49 -5.01 4.76
C TYR A 87 14.77 -6.29 3.98
N TYR A 88 15.50 -6.16 2.88
CA TYR A 88 15.97 -7.32 2.12
C TYR A 88 16.93 -8.21 2.93
N THR A 89 17.84 -7.57 3.67
CA THR A 89 18.79 -8.21 4.58
C THR A 89 18.97 -7.36 5.82
N ASP A 90 19.42 -7.97 6.90
CA ASP A 90 19.91 -7.24 8.06
C ASP A 90 21.29 -6.59 7.80
N SER A 91 21.85 -5.95 8.81
CA SER A 91 23.17 -5.29 8.75
C SER A 91 24.35 -6.25 8.51
N GLN A 92 24.14 -7.56 8.70
CA GLN A 92 25.15 -8.60 8.47
C GLN A 92 24.98 -9.31 7.12
N GLY A 93 24.01 -8.87 6.30
CA GLY A 93 23.69 -9.48 5.01
C GLY A 93 22.83 -10.76 5.10
N VAL A 94 22.30 -11.09 6.27
CA VAL A 94 21.36 -12.21 6.44
C VAL A 94 19.97 -11.80 5.94
N ARG A 95 19.35 -12.64 5.08
CA ARG A 95 17.99 -12.37 4.57
C ARG A 95 16.99 -12.32 5.71
N GLU A 96 16.14 -11.30 5.68
CA GLU A 96 15.13 -11.06 6.70
C GLU A 96 13.86 -11.81 6.39
N PRO A 97 13.44 -12.79 7.22
CA PRO A 97 12.15 -13.42 7.07
C PRO A 97 11.04 -12.49 7.60
N VAL A 98 9.96 -12.36 6.83
CA VAL A 98 8.75 -11.65 7.26
C VAL A 98 7.73 -12.59 7.91
N MET A 99 7.87 -13.91 7.64
CA MET A 99 7.00 -14.95 8.14
C MET A 99 7.70 -16.30 8.11
N PHE A 100 7.28 -17.23 8.97
CA PHE A 100 7.50 -18.66 8.75
C PHE A 100 6.26 -19.47 9.12
N ILE A 101 6.11 -20.61 8.42
CA ILE A 101 4.98 -21.53 8.55
C ILE A 101 5.52 -22.89 8.95
N GLU A 102 4.91 -23.52 9.96
CA GLU A 102 5.28 -24.81 10.48
C GLU A 102 4.09 -25.75 10.43
N GLY A 103 4.22 -26.90 9.76
CA GLY A 103 3.16 -27.89 9.65
C GLY A 103 3.48 -29.01 8.68
N SER A 104 2.49 -29.88 8.40
CA SER A 104 2.59 -30.91 7.37
C SER A 104 2.58 -30.26 5.98
N TYR A 105 3.61 -30.51 5.16
CA TYR A 105 3.77 -29.80 3.88
C TYR A 105 2.61 -30.06 2.91
N GLY A 106 2.07 -31.27 2.89
CA GLY A 106 0.90 -31.60 2.05
C GLY A 106 -0.37 -30.82 2.38
N GLU A 107 -0.48 -30.24 3.59
CA GLU A 107 -1.64 -29.44 3.98
C GLU A 107 -1.61 -28.03 3.37
N PHE A 108 -0.43 -27.45 3.17
CA PHE A 108 -0.30 -26.07 2.76
C PHE A 108 0.53 -25.81 1.49
N CYS A 109 1.15 -26.84 0.87
CA CYS A 109 1.99 -26.62 -0.32
C CYS A 109 1.24 -25.94 -1.48
N VAL A 110 -0.07 -26.21 -1.65
CA VAL A 110 -0.90 -25.56 -2.68
C VAL A 110 -1.28 -24.12 -2.33
N LEU A 111 -1.03 -23.67 -1.11
CA LEU A 111 -1.31 -22.32 -0.66
C LEU A 111 -0.12 -21.37 -0.87
N GLU A 112 1.05 -21.87 -1.32
CA GLU A 112 2.22 -21.03 -1.55
C GLU A 112 1.95 -19.91 -2.56
N THR A 113 1.41 -20.23 -3.74
CA THR A 113 1.10 -19.23 -4.77
C THR A 113 0.11 -18.17 -4.27
N PRO A 114 -1.06 -18.52 -3.71
CA PRO A 114 -1.97 -17.50 -3.19
C PRO A 114 -1.37 -16.70 -2.03
N LEU A 115 -0.65 -17.32 -1.09
CA LEU A 115 0.07 -16.64 0.00
C LEU A 115 0.98 -15.54 -0.55
N LEU A 116 1.88 -15.88 -1.47
CA LEU A 116 2.81 -14.91 -2.04
C LEU A 116 2.07 -13.81 -2.81
N GLY A 117 1.02 -14.17 -3.56
CA GLY A 117 0.20 -13.21 -4.29
C GLY A 117 -0.46 -12.16 -3.41
N LEU A 118 -0.98 -12.56 -2.25
CA LEU A 118 -1.63 -11.66 -1.29
C LEU A 118 -0.68 -10.60 -0.72
N ILE A 119 0.57 -10.94 -0.43
CA ILE A 119 1.54 -10.01 0.16
C ILE A 119 2.39 -9.27 -0.87
N CYS A 120 2.71 -9.86 -2.02
CA CYS A 120 3.59 -9.24 -3.02
C CYS A 120 3.02 -7.91 -3.53
N GLN A 121 1.79 -7.91 -4.01
CA GLN A 121 1.15 -6.73 -4.58
C GLN A 121 0.77 -5.72 -3.50
N ALA A 122 0.14 -6.16 -2.42
CA ALA A 122 -0.26 -5.29 -1.31
C ALA A 122 0.93 -4.57 -0.69
N SER A 123 2.06 -5.28 -0.46
CA SER A 123 3.30 -4.67 0.08
C SER A 123 3.92 -3.68 -0.90
N GLY A 124 3.89 -3.96 -2.21
CA GLY A 124 4.36 -3.02 -3.23
C GLY A 124 3.58 -1.70 -3.21
N VAL A 125 2.25 -1.79 -3.18
CA VAL A 125 1.35 -0.63 -3.11
C VAL A 125 1.54 0.15 -1.80
N ALA A 126 1.56 -0.54 -0.66
CA ALA A 126 1.76 0.08 0.64
C ALA A 126 3.12 0.77 0.74
N THR A 127 4.18 0.15 0.24
CA THR A 127 5.54 0.73 0.20
C THR A 127 5.58 1.99 -0.66
N ARG A 128 5.00 1.93 -1.86
CA ARG A 128 4.96 3.10 -2.75
C ARG A 128 4.15 4.25 -2.14
N ALA A 129 3.01 3.94 -1.53
CA ALA A 129 2.19 4.90 -0.82
C ALA A 129 2.97 5.55 0.35
N ALA A 130 3.71 4.76 1.13
CA ALA A 130 4.52 5.22 2.24
C ALA A 130 5.63 6.18 1.79
N ARG A 131 6.30 5.89 0.67
CA ARG A 131 7.33 6.74 0.08
C ARG A 131 6.74 8.07 -0.40
N VAL A 132 5.61 8.03 -1.10
CA VAL A 132 4.89 9.24 -1.53
C VAL A 132 4.44 10.08 -0.33
N LYS A 133 3.86 9.45 0.69
CA LYS A 133 3.44 10.16 1.91
C LYS A 133 4.62 10.80 2.63
N LYS A 134 5.75 10.11 2.70
CA LYS A 134 6.97 10.66 3.29
C LYS A 134 7.50 11.88 2.50
N ALA A 135 7.46 11.83 1.17
CA ALA A 135 7.82 12.95 0.30
C ALA A 135 6.88 14.17 0.47
N ALA A 136 5.59 13.92 0.72
CA ALA A 136 4.59 14.96 0.95
C ALA A 136 4.67 15.59 2.37
N GLY A 137 5.33 14.91 3.31
CA GLY A 137 5.37 15.35 4.71
C GLY A 137 3.96 15.36 5.34
N GLU A 138 3.59 16.46 5.95
CA GLU A 138 2.27 16.61 6.61
C GLU A 138 1.13 16.93 5.64
N LYS A 139 1.42 17.16 4.35
CA LYS A 139 0.41 17.49 3.34
C LYS A 139 -0.47 16.29 3.02
N LEU A 140 -1.72 16.57 2.61
CA LEU A 140 -2.69 15.54 2.28
C LEU A 140 -2.32 14.80 0.99
N VAL A 141 -2.41 13.48 1.01
CA VAL A 141 -2.22 12.64 -0.18
C VAL A 141 -3.39 11.67 -0.32
N MET A 142 -4.02 11.67 -1.48
CA MET A 142 -5.17 10.82 -1.80
C MET A 142 -4.83 9.82 -2.90
N ALA A 143 -5.33 8.59 -2.79
CA ALA A 143 -5.21 7.57 -3.83
C ALA A 143 -6.26 7.77 -4.92
N PHE A 144 -5.83 8.06 -6.16
CA PHE A 144 -6.69 8.28 -7.33
C PHE A 144 -6.44 7.26 -8.46
N GLY A 145 -5.81 6.12 -8.15
CA GLY A 145 -5.26 5.22 -9.16
C GLY A 145 -6.13 4.01 -9.56
N ILE A 146 -7.22 3.72 -8.86
CA ILE A 146 -7.98 2.47 -9.02
C ILE A 146 -8.54 2.27 -10.44
N ARG A 147 -8.87 3.32 -11.15
CA ARG A 147 -9.38 3.26 -12.54
C ARG A 147 -8.36 2.70 -13.55
N ARG A 148 -7.12 2.47 -13.14
CA ARG A 148 -6.04 1.90 -13.96
C ARG A 148 -5.85 0.41 -13.73
N MET A 149 -6.60 -0.19 -12.82
CA MET A 149 -6.51 -1.59 -12.43
C MET A 149 -7.86 -2.28 -12.61
N HIS A 150 -7.86 -3.62 -12.62
CA HIS A 150 -9.10 -4.38 -12.65
C HIS A 150 -9.98 -4.01 -11.43
N PRO A 151 -11.29 -3.75 -11.60
CA PRO A 151 -12.15 -3.26 -10.52
C PRO A 151 -12.23 -4.19 -9.31
N ALA A 152 -12.03 -5.50 -9.48
CA ALA A 152 -11.95 -6.46 -8.39
C ALA A 152 -10.81 -6.18 -7.39
N LEU A 153 -9.76 -5.46 -7.82
CA LEU A 153 -8.60 -5.11 -6.98
C LEU A 153 -8.81 -3.82 -6.17
N SER A 154 -9.89 -3.06 -6.41
CA SER A 154 -10.11 -1.78 -5.74
C SER A 154 -10.04 -1.85 -4.21
N PRO A 155 -10.66 -2.84 -3.52
CA PRO A 155 -10.57 -2.94 -2.07
C PRO A 155 -9.15 -3.13 -1.57
N MET A 156 -8.39 -4.03 -2.17
CA MET A 156 -7.00 -4.32 -1.78
C MET A 156 -6.08 -3.13 -2.06
N LEU A 157 -6.16 -2.52 -3.25
CA LEU A 157 -5.32 -1.39 -3.64
C LEU A 157 -5.51 -0.18 -2.72
N ASP A 158 -6.75 0.21 -2.49
CA ASP A 158 -7.07 1.36 -1.65
C ASP A 158 -6.76 1.07 -0.16
N ARG A 159 -7.03 -0.17 0.33
CA ARG A 159 -6.63 -0.56 1.69
C ARG A 159 -5.11 -0.50 1.86
N ALA A 160 -4.34 -1.06 0.93
CA ALA A 160 -2.88 -1.04 0.98
C ALA A 160 -2.31 0.37 0.89
N ALA A 161 -2.87 1.22 0.01
CA ALA A 161 -2.48 2.62 -0.10
C ALA A 161 -2.76 3.41 1.20
N TYR A 162 -3.92 3.18 1.83
CA TYR A 162 -4.27 3.79 3.11
C TYR A 162 -3.34 3.33 4.25
N ILE A 163 -3.09 2.01 4.35
CA ILE A 163 -2.13 1.44 5.31
C ILE A 163 -0.75 2.06 5.11
N GLY A 164 -0.30 2.21 3.86
CA GLY A 164 0.97 2.85 3.50
C GLY A 164 1.07 4.31 3.91
N GLY A 165 -0.02 4.93 4.39
CA GLY A 165 0.01 6.26 4.98
C GLY A 165 -0.76 7.32 4.23
N LEU A 166 -1.38 7.01 3.07
CA LEU A 166 -2.20 8.00 2.37
C LEU A 166 -3.40 8.41 3.24
N ASP A 167 -3.84 9.65 3.08
CA ASP A 167 -4.85 10.25 3.94
C ASP A 167 -6.27 9.91 3.51
N GLY A 168 -6.45 9.50 2.25
CA GLY A 168 -7.75 9.12 1.72
C GLY A 168 -7.65 8.26 0.46
N VAL A 169 -8.76 7.61 0.14
CA VAL A 169 -8.92 6.73 -1.02
C VAL A 169 -10.17 7.11 -1.80
N SER A 170 -10.21 6.84 -3.08
CA SER A 170 -11.25 7.38 -3.96
C SER A 170 -12.37 6.40 -4.30
N SER A 171 -12.17 5.08 -4.16
CA SER A 171 -13.26 4.14 -4.44
C SER A 171 -14.17 3.91 -3.24
N LEU A 172 -15.44 3.68 -3.51
CA LEU A 172 -16.41 3.36 -2.47
C LEU A 172 -16.11 2.03 -1.78
N SER A 173 -15.76 1.01 -2.56
CA SER A 173 -15.40 -0.32 -2.04
C SER A 173 -14.07 -0.30 -1.29
N GLY A 174 -13.08 0.43 -1.79
CA GLY A 174 -11.79 0.59 -1.14
C GLY A 174 -11.88 1.38 0.17
N ALA A 175 -12.69 2.44 0.21
CA ALA A 175 -12.95 3.18 1.43
C ALA A 175 -13.58 2.28 2.52
N LYS A 176 -14.52 1.40 2.13
CA LYS A 176 -15.11 0.40 3.02
C LYS A 176 -14.03 -0.56 3.56
N ALA A 177 -13.16 -1.10 2.69
CA ALA A 177 -12.08 -2.00 3.08
C ALA A 177 -11.02 -1.31 3.97
N ALA A 178 -10.73 -0.04 3.72
CA ALA A 178 -9.85 0.79 4.54
C ALA A 178 -10.48 1.26 5.86
N GLY A 179 -11.79 1.08 6.04
CA GLY A 179 -12.53 1.66 7.19
C GLY A 179 -12.48 3.19 7.22
N ALA A 180 -12.44 3.83 6.05
CA ALA A 180 -12.30 5.26 5.85
C ALA A 180 -13.47 5.84 5.05
N LYS A 181 -13.62 7.17 5.04
CA LYS A 181 -14.55 7.85 4.12
C LYS A 181 -13.91 7.97 2.74
N PRO A 182 -14.67 7.77 1.63
CA PRO A 182 -14.15 8.03 0.30
C PRO A 182 -13.87 9.51 0.13
N MET A 183 -12.74 9.82 -0.52
CA MET A 183 -12.30 11.19 -0.78
C MET A 183 -12.15 11.42 -2.29
N GLY A 184 -12.58 12.56 -2.75
CA GLY A 184 -12.51 12.96 -4.15
C GLY A 184 -13.04 14.36 -4.34
N THR A 185 -12.95 14.85 -5.57
CA THR A 185 -13.47 16.14 -5.99
C THR A 185 -14.46 15.94 -7.13
N MET A 186 -14.51 16.84 -8.10
CA MET A 186 -15.33 16.71 -9.29
C MET A 186 -14.49 16.31 -10.52
N PRO A 187 -15.05 15.58 -11.50
CA PRO A 187 -14.39 15.32 -12.78
C PRO A 187 -14.68 16.42 -13.82
N HIS A 188 -13.82 16.58 -14.83
CA HIS A 188 -14.07 17.42 -15.99
C HIS A 188 -15.44 17.13 -16.65
N ALA A 189 -15.84 15.84 -16.69
CA ALA A 189 -17.12 15.42 -17.23
C ALA A 189 -18.33 16.12 -16.59
N LEU A 190 -18.29 16.41 -15.29
CA LEU A 190 -19.35 17.16 -14.61
C LEU A 190 -19.45 18.59 -15.13
N ILE A 191 -18.28 19.24 -15.30
CA ILE A 191 -18.19 20.62 -15.80
C ILE A 191 -18.75 20.69 -17.23
N ILE A 192 -18.32 19.78 -18.10
CA ILE A 192 -18.76 19.72 -19.50
C ILE A 192 -20.28 19.41 -19.59
N ALA A 193 -20.77 18.46 -18.79
CA ALA A 193 -22.19 18.08 -18.80
C ALA A 193 -23.11 19.22 -18.37
N LEU A 194 -22.74 19.95 -17.31
CA LEU A 194 -23.51 21.08 -16.82
C LEU A 194 -23.41 22.33 -17.69
N GLY A 195 -22.33 22.46 -18.48
CA GLY A 195 -22.15 23.50 -19.47
C GLY A 195 -23.12 23.37 -20.67
N GLN A 196 -23.63 22.15 -20.95
CA GLN A 196 -24.58 21.90 -22.05
C GLN A 196 -24.11 22.46 -23.41
N GLY A 197 -22.84 22.27 -23.72
CA GLY A 197 -22.21 22.79 -24.95
C GLY A 197 -21.70 24.23 -24.86
N GLN A 198 -21.84 24.87 -23.71
CA GLN A 198 -21.27 26.18 -23.42
C GLN A 198 -20.02 26.04 -22.55
N VAL A 199 -19.10 27.01 -22.66
CA VAL A 199 -17.91 27.12 -21.83
C VAL A 199 -18.29 27.82 -20.52
N ASP A 200 -18.85 27.06 -19.56
CA ASP A 200 -19.32 27.58 -18.28
C ASP A 200 -19.03 26.61 -17.12
N GLN A 201 -17.82 26.68 -16.59
CA GLN A 201 -17.39 25.90 -15.44
C GLN A 201 -17.99 26.41 -14.12
N VAL A 202 -18.36 27.71 -14.04
CA VAL A 202 -18.96 28.33 -12.87
C VAL A 202 -20.28 27.66 -12.52
N LYS A 203 -21.07 27.31 -13.53
CA LYS A 203 -22.34 26.60 -13.36
C LYS A 203 -22.15 25.26 -12.65
N ALA A 204 -21.10 24.52 -13.01
CA ALA A 204 -20.82 23.24 -12.37
C ALA A 204 -20.33 23.40 -10.92
N TRP A 205 -19.46 24.36 -10.63
CA TRP A 205 -18.98 24.63 -9.28
C TRP A 205 -20.12 25.06 -8.34
N LYS A 206 -21.03 25.92 -8.79
CA LYS A 206 -22.22 26.34 -8.04
C LYS A 206 -23.20 25.18 -7.82
N ALA A 207 -23.47 24.37 -8.84
CA ALA A 207 -24.33 23.20 -8.71
C ALA A 207 -23.75 22.17 -7.73
N PHE A 208 -22.44 21.93 -7.78
CA PHE A 208 -21.77 21.06 -6.81
C PHE A 208 -21.88 21.59 -5.38
N ASP A 209 -21.71 22.88 -5.20
CA ASP A 209 -21.83 23.54 -3.89
C ASP A 209 -23.26 23.47 -3.33
N GLU A 210 -24.25 23.65 -4.18
CA GLU A 210 -25.67 23.59 -3.80
C GLU A 210 -26.10 22.16 -3.40
N VAL A 211 -25.65 21.14 -4.14
CA VAL A 211 -26.13 19.76 -3.98
C VAL A 211 -25.35 18.97 -2.92
N MET A 212 -24.04 19.25 -2.78
CA MET A 212 -23.21 18.47 -1.85
C MET A 212 -23.43 18.90 -0.39
N PRO A 213 -23.47 17.91 0.53
CA PRO A 213 -23.60 18.19 1.95
C PRO A 213 -22.40 18.99 2.50
N PRO A 214 -22.56 19.73 3.60
CA PRO A 214 -21.55 20.65 4.12
C PRO A 214 -20.17 20.03 4.43
N GLU A 215 -20.15 18.75 4.80
CA GLU A 215 -18.92 18.02 5.11
C GLU A 215 -18.06 17.66 3.88
N VAL A 216 -18.57 17.81 2.67
CA VAL A 216 -17.81 17.63 1.44
C VAL A 216 -17.10 18.93 1.08
N PRO A 217 -15.77 18.97 1.07
CA PRO A 217 -15.02 20.18 0.73
C PRO A 217 -15.29 20.65 -0.70
N ARG A 218 -15.51 21.96 -0.87
CA ARG A 218 -15.70 22.59 -2.19
C ARG A 218 -14.33 22.79 -2.82
N VAL A 219 -13.90 21.79 -3.58
CA VAL A 219 -12.64 21.83 -4.36
C VAL A 219 -13.01 21.95 -5.84
N ALA A 220 -12.81 23.14 -6.40
CA ALA A 220 -13.07 23.43 -7.80
C ALA A 220 -11.97 22.84 -8.69
N LEU A 221 -12.33 22.15 -9.75
CA LEU A 221 -11.41 21.72 -10.80
C LEU A 221 -11.21 22.89 -11.78
N VAL A 222 -9.95 23.30 -11.98
CA VAL A 222 -9.61 24.63 -12.57
C VAL A 222 -8.70 24.54 -13.79
N ASP A 223 -8.92 23.56 -14.67
CA ASP A 223 -8.15 23.34 -15.89
C ASP A 223 -9.00 22.69 -16.99
N THR A 224 -10.30 23.03 -17.03
CA THR A 224 -11.23 22.41 -17.99
C THR A 224 -11.24 23.14 -19.32
N TYR A 225 -11.35 24.44 -19.34
CA TYR A 225 -11.51 25.25 -20.55
C TYR A 225 -10.41 26.31 -20.70
N PHE A 226 -10.02 26.98 -19.61
CA PHE A 226 -8.99 28.02 -19.60
C PHE A 226 -7.75 27.53 -18.86
N ASP A 227 -6.78 28.42 -18.66
CA ASP A 227 -5.62 28.13 -17.82
C ASP A 227 -5.98 28.10 -16.32
N GLU A 228 -5.17 27.41 -15.56
CA GLU A 228 -5.38 27.11 -14.14
C GLU A 228 -5.45 28.38 -13.29
N LYS A 229 -4.72 29.42 -13.65
CA LYS A 229 -4.73 30.70 -12.94
C LYS A 229 -6.07 31.41 -13.13
N ILE A 230 -6.53 31.55 -14.37
CA ILE A 230 -7.80 32.21 -14.68
C ILE A 230 -8.97 31.46 -14.05
N GLU A 231 -9.04 30.13 -14.22
CA GLU A 231 -10.11 29.34 -13.62
C GLU A 231 -10.06 29.37 -12.07
N SER A 232 -8.87 29.44 -11.47
CA SER A 232 -8.76 29.61 -10.01
C SER A 232 -9.34 30.95 -9.53
N ILE A 233 -9.09 32.04 -10.23
CA ILE A 233 -9.69 33.34 -9.95
C ILE A 233 -11.21 33.27 -10.10
N MET A 234 -11.71 32.72 -11.20
CA MET A 234 -13.16 32.54 -11.41
C MET A 234 -13.81 31.71 -10.30
N ALA A 235 -13.11 30.66 -9.80
CA ALA A 235 -13.64 29.82 -8.71
C ALA A 235 -13.75 30.62 -7.38
N THR A 236 -12.79 31.51 -7.09
CA THR A 236 -12.88 32.37 -5.90
C THR A 236 -14.03 33.35 -5.98
N GLU A 237 -14.28 33.94 -7.15
CA GLU A 237 -15.42 34.83 -7.38
C GLU A 237 -16.77 34.10 -7.30
N ALA A 238 -16.83 32.86 -7.82
CA ALA A 238 -18.04 32.07 -7.84
C ALA A 238 -18.49 31.53 -6.50
N LEU A 239 -17.52 31.03 -5.69
CA LEU A 239 -17.79 30.30 -4.43
C LEU A 239 -17.40 31.11 -3.17
N LYS A 240 -16.56 32.11 -3.31
CA LYS A 240 -16.12 33.00 -2.21
C LYS A 240 -15.59 32.18 -1.02
N ASP A 241 -16.04 32.50 0.20
CA ASP A 241 -15.61 31.85 1.44
C ASP A 241 -15.97 30.37 1.54
N ARG A 242 -16.85 29.87 0.65
CA ARG A 242 -17.18 28.43 0.57
C ARG A 242 -16.15 27.63 -0.19
N LEU A 243 -15.27 28.27 -0.98
CA LEU A 243 -14.23 27.60 -1.71
C LEU A 243 -13.14 27.09 -0.74
N TYR A 244 -13.07 25.76 -0.60
CA TYR A 244 -12.03 25.12 0.20
C TYR A 244 -10.69 25.01 -0.54
N GLY A 245 -10.75 24.74 -1.85
CA GLY A 245 -9.55 24.58 -2.65
C GLY A 245 -9.79 24.58 -4.14
N VAL A 246 -8.70 24.68 -4.89
CA VAL A 246 -8.65 24.52 -6.35
C VAL A 246 -7.83 23.28 -6.68
N ARG A 247 -8.24 22.52 -7.71
CA ARG A 247 -7.52 21.33 -8.16
C ARG A 247 -7.00 21.51 -9.58
N LEU A 248 -5.70 21.39 -9.72
CA LEU A 248 -4.97 21.38 -10.97
C LEU A 248 -4.73 19.92 -11.37
N ASP A 249 -5.36 19.46 -12.45
CA ASP A 249 -5.24 18.10 -13.03
C ASP A 249 -4.59 18.12 -14.41
N THR A 250 -3.85 19.15 -14.67
CA THR A 250 -3.27 19.54 -15.96
C THR A 250 -2.62 18.37 -16.67
N PRO A 251 -3.01 18.07 -17.92
CA PRO A 251 -2.39 17.00 -18.70
C PRO A 251 -0.92 17.29 -18.98
N GLY A 252 -0.10 16.23 -19.07
CA GLY A 252 1.34 16.34 -19.25
C GLY A 252 1.77 17.22 -20.45
N SER A 253 0.96 17.21 -21.53
CA SER A 253 1.19 18.04 -22.71
C SER A 253 1.01 19.55 -22.51
N ARG A 254 0.43 19.96 -21.39
CA ARG A 254 0.12 21.37 -21.05
C ARG A 254 0.84 21.87 -19.79
N LYS A 255 1.49 20.98 -19.03
CA LYS A 255 2.07 21.30 -17.72
C LYS A 255 3.16 22.38 -17.74
N GLY A 256 3.98 22.45 -18.80
CA GLY A 256 5.11 23.37 -18.83
C GLY A 256 5.97 23.31 -17.55
N ASN A 257 6.34 24.45 -17.00
CA ASN A 257 6.97 24.55 -15.69
C ASN A 257 5.90 24.53 -14.59
N PHE A 258 5.44 23.36 -14.24
CA PHE A 258 4.32 23.19 -13.34
C PHE A 258 4.55 23.70 -11.91
N PRO A 259 5.76 23.62 -11.32
CA PRO A 259 6.05 24.31 -10.06
C PRO A 259 5.85 25.81 -10.10
N GLU A 260 6.24 26.49 -11.19
CA GLU A 260 6.00 27.94 -11.34
C GLU A 260 4.51 28.24 -11.45
N LEU A 261 3.76 27.44 -12.20
CA LEU A 261 2.30 27.58 -12.30
C LEU A 261 1.63 27.48 -10.91
N VAL A 262 2.07 26.55 -10.08
CA VAL A 262 1.56 26.43 -8.69
C VAL A 262 1.88 27.71 -7.89
N ARG A 263 3.08 28.27 -8.04
CA ARG A 263 3.45 29.54 -7.38
C ARG A 263 2.62 30.72 -7.88
N GLU A 264 2.37 30.81 -9.19
CA GLU A 264 1.50 31.82 -9.78
C GLU A 264 0.08 31.73 -9.22
N VAL A 265 -0.52 30.56 -9.20
CA VAL A 265 -1.86 30.34 -8.66
C VAL A 265 -1.90 30.72 -7.18
N ARG A 266 -0.89 30.33 -6.39
CA ARG A 266 -0.81 30.72 -4.98
C ARG A 266 -0.74 32.22 -4.80
N TRP A 267 0.12 32.90 -5.58
CA TRP A 267 0.25 34.35 -5.56
C TRP A 267 -1.08 35.05 -5.87
N GLU A 268 -1.76 34.65 -6.94
CA GLU A 268 -3.02 35.24 -7.37
C GLU A 268 -4.14 35.07 -6.30
N LEU A 269 -4.18 33.92 -5.65
CA LEU A 269 -5.10 33.67 -4.54
C LEU A 269 -4.78 34.57 -3.34
N ASP A 270 -3.50 34.70 -3.00
CA ASP A 270 -3.03 35.46 -1.81
C ASP A 270 -3.28 36.96 -1.93
N VAL A 271 -2.97 37.55 -3.08
CA VAL A 271 -3.16 38.99 -3.31
C VAL A 271 -4.63 39.41 -3.37
N ARG A 272 -5.53 38.45 -3.67
CA ARG A 272 -6.98 38.65 -3.63
C ARG A 272 -7.63 38.33 -2.28
N GLY A 273 -6.83 37.98 -1.26
CA GLY A 273 -7.31 37.70 0.09
C GLY A 273 -7.72 36.23 0.34
N TYR A 274 -7.55 35.33 -0.62
CA TYR A 274 -7.93 33.91 -0.52
C TYR A 274 -6.81 32.99 -0.03
N LYS A 275 -6.04 33.43 0.97
CA LYS A 275 -4.92 32.67 1.58
C LYS A 275 -5.35 31.32 2.16
N HIS A 276 -6.62 31.17 2.53
CA HIS A 276 -7.18 29.94 3.08
C HIS A 276 -7.43 28.87 2.03
N VAL A 277 -7.56 29.25 0.75
CA VAL A 277 -7.86 28.32 -0.34
C VAL A 277 -6.66 27.41 -0.60
N LYS A 278 -6.90 26.10 -0.57
CA LYS A 278 -5.88 25.05 -0.75
C LYS A 278 -5.64 24.75 -2.23
N ILE A 279 -4.39 24.48 -2.57
CA ILE A 279 -4.01 24.05 -3.92
C ILE A 279 -3.82 22.54 -3.92
N PHE A 280 -4.72 21.83 -4.61
CA PHE A 280 -4.66 20.40 -4.88
C PHE A 280 -4.01 20.16 -6.22
N VAL A 281 -3.09 19.21 -6.30
CA VAL A 281 -2.44 18.85 -7.56
C VAL A 281 -2.65 17.37 -7.84
N SER A 282 -2.96 17.03 -9.10
CA SER A 282 -3.10 15.65 -9.55
C SER A 282 -2.54 15.48 -10.99
N GLY A 283 -2.61 14.24 -11.49
CA GLY A 283 -2.15 13.95 -12.87
C GLY A 283 -0.66 13.60 -12.97
N GLY A 284 -0.34 12.30 -13.02
CA GLY A 284 1.02 11.78 -13.29
C GLY A 284 2.04 12.03 -12.20
N LEU A 285 1.60 12.13 -10.94
CA LEU A 285 2.46 12.35 -9.79
C LEU A 285 3.16 11.07 -9.32
N ASP A 286 4.38 11.25 -8.85
CA ASP A 286 5.21 10.28 -8.14
C ASP A 286 5.86 10.95 -6.92
N GLU A 287 6.73 10.24 -6.18
CA GLU A 287 7.35 10.76 -4.96
C GLU A 287 8.21 12.01 -5.22
N GLU A 288 8.95 12.05 -6.33
CA GLU A 288 9.81 13.19 -6.67
C GLU A 288 8.98 14.43 -7.03
N LYS A 289 7.97 14.26 -7.88
CA LYS A 289 7.07 15.37 -8.23
C LYS A 289 6.30 15.89 -7.04
N VAL A 290 5.86 15.01 -6.14
CA VAL A 290 5.20 15.42 -4.89
C VAL A 290 6.13 16.27 -4.04
N ARG A 291 7.42 15.90 -3.93
CA ARG A 291 8.41 16.70 -3.19
C ARG A 291 8.56 18.10 -3.80
N VAL A 292 8.83 18.17 -5.11
CA VAL A 292 9.04 19.45 -5.82
C VAL A 292 7.80 20.35 -5.75
N LEU A 293 6.60 19.79 -5.93
CA LEU A 293 5.36 20.55 -5.89
C LEU A 293 4.97 20.96 -4.44
N SER A 294 5.37 20.15 -3.45
CA SER A 294 5.27 20.56 -2.03
C SER A 294 6.06 21.82 -1.74
N GLU A 295 7.29 21.91 -2.25
CA GLU A 295 8.16 23.08 -2.12
C GLU A 295 7.60 24.30 -2.90
N ALA A 296 6.90 24.05 -4.00
CA ALA A 296 6.26 25.08 -4.80
C ALA A 296 4.97 25.66 -4.18
N GLY A 297 4.45 25.07 -3.09
CA GLY A 297 3.29 25.60 -2.38
C GLY A 297 1.98 24.82 -2.57
N ALA A 298 2.01 23.64 -3.22
CA ALA A 298 0.85 22.75 -3.23
C ALA A 298 0.53 22.24 -1.82
N ASP A 299 -0.75 22.17 -1.47
CA ASP A 299 -1.25 21.76 -0.16
C ASP A 299 -1.69 20.30 -0.10
N ALA A 300 -2.10 19.74 -1.24
CA ALA A 300 -2.62 18.37 -1.31
C ALA A 300 -2.36 17.73 -2.67
N PHE A 301 -2.31 16.39 -2.67
CA PHE A 301 -1.94 15.60 -3.86
C PHE A 301 -2.93 14.47 -4.13
N GLY A 302 -3.35 14.33 -5.39
CA GLY A 302 -4.05 13.16 -5.90
C GLY A 302 -3.09 12.27 -6.67
N VAL A 303 -2.66 11.15 -6.07
CA VAL A 303 -1.67 10.26 -6.69
C VAL A 303 -2.36 9.03 -7.26
N GLY A 304 -2.19 8.83 -8.57
CA GLY A 304 -2.88 7.78 -9.32
C GLY A 304 -2.02 6.56 -9.59
N THR A 305 -1.69 6.38 -10.86
CA THR A 305 -1.03 5.18 -11.42
C THR A 305 0.25 4.80 -10.69
N SER A 306 1.05 5.76 -10.21
CA SER A 306 2.32 5.45 -9.54
C SER A 306 2.15 4.65 -8.25
N VAL A 307 0.98 4.76 -7.59
CA VAL A 307 0.63 3.98 -6.39
C VAL A 307 -0.13 2.71 -6.78
N SER A 308 -1.20 2.82 -7.58
CA SER A 308 -2.02 1.65 -7.92
C SER A 308 -1.29 0.62 -8.78
N ASN A 309 -0.34 1.05 -9.60
CA ASN A 309 0.53 0.19 -10.42
C ASN A 309 1.96 0.19 -9.88
N ALA A 310 2.10 0.19 -8.54
CA ALA A 310 3.40 0.01 -7.92
C ALA A 310 3.99 -1.35 -8.29
N PRO A 311 5.32 -1.46 -8.44
CA PRO A 311 5.93 -2.77 -8.63
C PRO A 311 5.63 -3.67 -7.44
N THR A 312 5.38 -4.95 -7.70
CA THR A 312 5.30 -5.98 -6.66
C THR A 312 6.63 -6.08 -5.93
N ILE A 313 6.58 -6.45 -4.66
CA ILE A 313 7.77 -6.91 -3.94
C ILE A 313 7.77 -8.42 -4.03
N ASP A 314 8.77 -8.98 -4.68
CA ASP A 314 8.84 -10.41 -4.87
C ASP A 314 9.21 -11.10 -3.56
N PHE A 315 8.26 -11.84 -3.00
CA PHE A 315 8.51 -12.77 -1.90
C PHE A 315 8.67 -14.18 -2.43
N ALA A 316 9.41 -14.98 -1.69
CA ALA A 316 9.59 -16.41 -1.95
C ALA A 316 9.44 -17.18 -0.64
N MET A 317 8.88 -18.39 -0.72
CA MET A 317 8.81 -19.33 0.38
C MET A 317 9.84 -20.43 0.18
N ASP A 318 10.63 -20.74 1.20
CA ASP A 318 11.69 -21.74 1.16
C ASP A 318 11.62 -22.65 2.39
N ILE A 319 11.69 -23.96 2.20
CA ILE A 319 11.81 -24.91 3.31
C ILE A 319 13.18 -24.76 3.96
N ILE A 320 13.19 -24.58 5.26
CA ILE A 320 14.37 -24.36 6.09
C ILE A 320 14.59 -25.42 7.16
N GLU A 321 13.56 -26.22 7.46
CA GLU A 321 13.65 -27.41 8.33
C GLU A 321 12.76 -28.51 7.77
N LEU A 322 13.19 -29.75 7.89
CA LEU A 322 12.46 -30.96 7.53
C LEU A 322 12.60 -32.00 8.64
N GLU A 323 11.48 -32.43 9.23
CA GLU A 323 11.47 -33.39 10.35
C GLU A 323 12.46 -33.00 11.47
N GLY A 324 12.53 -31.68 11.83
CA GLY A 324 13.42 -31.14 12.82
C GLY A 324 14.91 -31.04 12.41
N LYS A 325 15.24 -31.43 11.18
CA LYS A 325 16.61 -31.29 10.64
C LYS A 325 16.73 -30.01 9.83
N LEU A 326 17.84 -29.30 10.01
CA LEU A 326 18.17 -28.12 9.23
C LEU A 326 18.38 -28.48 7.76
N VAL A 327 17.67 -27.81 6.88
CA VAL A 327 17.83 -27.94 5.44
C VAL A 327 17.69 -26.57 4.78
N ALA A 328 18.30 -26.41 3.62
CA ALA A 328 18.05 -25.23 2.79
C ALA A 328 18.43 -25.53 1.35
N LYS A 329 17.75 -24.93 0.39
CA LYS A 329 18.26 -24.91 -0.97
C LYS A 329 19.51 -24.05 -1.08
N ARG A 330 20.32 -24.24 -2.12
CA ARG A 330 21.53 -23.46 -2.38
C ARG A 330 21.24 -21.96 -2.34
N GLY A 331 22.03 -21.20 -1.56
CA GLY A 331 21.92 -19.74 -1.39
C GLY A 331 20.93 -19.31 -0.30
N LYS A 332 20.40 -20.25 0.48
CA LYS A 332 19.57 -19.98 1.67
C LYS A 332 20.21 -20.56 2.92
N LEU A 333 19.83 -20.04 4.08
CA LEU A 333 20.29 -20.52 5.39
C LEU A 333 19.18 -21.35 6.05
N GLY A 334 19.52 -22.57 6.47
CA GLY A 334 18.58 -23.46 7.19
C GLY A 334 18.29 -22.98 8.61
N GLY A 335 17.18 -23.48 9.16
CA GLY A 335 16.75 -23.22 10.54
C GLY A 335 15.88 -21.97 10.69
N LYS A 336 14.98 -22.02 11.67
CA LYS A 336 14.11 -20.91 12.06
C LYS A 336 14.94 -19.72 12.51
N LYS A 337 14.50 -18.52 12.15
CA LYS A 337 15.16 -17.26 12.49
C LYS A 337 14.19 -16.32 13.20
N GLN A 338 14.72 -15.44 14.02
CA GLN A 338 14.01 -14.30 14.60
C GLN A 338 14.62 -13.01 14.10
N VAL A 339 13.80 -12.04 13.77
CA VAL A 339 14.22 -10.69 13.45
C VAL A 339 14.10 -9.83 14.70
N TRP A 340 15.21 -9.24 15.10
CA TRP A 340 15.32 -8.39 16.28
C TRP A 340 15.50 -6.94 15.88
N ARG A 341 14.45 -6.13 16.02
CA ARG A 341 14.46 -4.70 15.63
C ARG A 341 14.78 -3.77 16.77
N CYS A 342 15.68 -2.84 16.53
CA CYS A 342 15.84 -1.67 17.39
C CYS A 342 14.71 -0.66 17.11
N PRO A 343 13.83 -0.37 18.07
CA PRO A 343 12.74 0.59 17.85
C PRO A 343 13.22 2.04 17.74
N LYS A 344 14.49 2.34 18.09
CA LYS A 344 15.09 3.67 18.00
C LYS A 344 15.74 3.90 16.63
N CYS A 345 16.64 2.99 16.22
CA CYS A 345 17.41 3.12 14.97
C CYS A 345 16.73 2.49 13.77
N MET A 346 15.71 1.65 13.97
CA MET A 346 15.07 0.83 12.94
C MET A 346 15.99 -0.21 12.28
N VAL A 347 17.11 -0.52 12.91
CA VAL A 347 18.08 -1.54 12.47
C VAL A 347 17.63 -2.90 12.97
N ASP A 348 17.77 -3.90 12.09
CA ASP A 348 17.42 -5.29 12.35
C ASP A 348 18.66 -6.17 12.48
N SER A 349 18.55 -7.18 13.32
CA SER A 349 19.50 -8.29 13.44
C SER A 349 18.74 -9.61 13.31
N VAL A 350 19.16 -10.47 12.41
CA VAL A 350 18.56 -11.78 12.18
C VAL A 350 19.38 -12.86 12.89
N LEU A 351 18.77 -13.52 13.87
CA LEU A 351 19.45 -14.57 14.66
C LEU A 351 18.64 -15.87 14.62
N PRO A 352 19.25 -17.03 14.93
CA PRO A 352 18.50 -18.27 15.10
C PRO A 352 17.35 -18.10 16.10
N PHE A 353 16.20 -18.71 15.81
CA PHE A 353 15.04 -18.64 16.66
C PHE A 353 15.34 -19.25 18.05
N GLY A 354 14.96 -18.55 19.12
CA GLY A 354 15.31 -18.96 20.48
C GLY A 354 16.63 -18.39 21.01
N SER A 355 17.38 -17.66 20.18
CA SER A 355 18.57 -16.93 20.65
C SER A 355 18.19 -15.88 21.70
N PRO A 356 19.09 -15.59 22.65
CA PRO A 356 18.89 -14.48 23.58
C PRO A 356 18.68 -13.15 22.84
N GLN A 357 17.89 -12.25 23.42
CA GLN A 357 17.65 -10.92 22.87
C GLN A 357 18.97 -10.15 22.73
N PRO A 358 19.36 -9.73 21.50
CA PRO A 358 20.58 -8.97 21.30
C PRO A 358 20.38 -7.49 21.65
N SER A 359 21.45 -6.79 21.98
CA SER A 359 21.49 -5.33 21.95
C SER A 359 21.58 -4.84 20.51
N CYS A 360 21.10 -3.62 20.27
CA CYS A 360 21.21 -2.99 18.95
C CYS A 360 22.68 -2.80 18.56
N PRO A 361 23.13 -3.24 17.38
CA PRO A 361 24.52 -3.10 16.96
C PRO A 361 24.95 -1.64 16.77
N GLU A 362 24.02 -0.71 16.54
CA GLU A 362 24.36 0.71 16.33
C GLU A 362 24.31 1.55 17.60
N CYS A 363 23.27 1.38 18.44
CA CYS A 363 23.08 2.26 19.60
C CYS A 363 23.13 1.55 20.95
N GLY A 364 23.40 0.24 20.99
CA GLY A 364 23.42 -0.56 22.21
C GLY A 364 22.05 -0.73 22.89
N GLY A 365 21.00 -0.14 22.34
CA GLY A 365 19.65 -0.14 22.93
C GLY A 365 18.95 -1.51 22.86
N LYS A 366 17.84 -1.65 23.59
CA LYS A 366 17.02 -2.88 23.55
C LYS A 366 16.38 -3.07 22.19
N THR A 367 16.41 -4.29 21.69
CA THR A 367 15.68 -4.73 20.49
C THR A 367 14.34 -5.37 20.86
N GLN A 368 13.53 -5.69 19.87
CA GLN A 368 12.26 -6.41 20.06
C GLN A 368 12.07 -7.46 18.97
N PRO A 369 11.46 -8.62 19.28
CA PRO A 369 11.21 -9.65 18.28
C PRO A 369 10.10 -9.21 17.34
N MET A 370 10.32 -9.38 16.04
CA MET A 370 9.36 -9.00 15.00
C MET A 370 8.45 -10.17 14.60
N LEU A 371 8.99 -11.40 14.52
CA LEU A 371 8.18 -12.58 14.21
C LEU A 371 7.45 -13.05 15.47
N LYS A 372 6.14 -12.94 15.46
CA LYS A 372 5.25 -13.26 16.60
C LYS A 372 4.27 -14.37 16.21
N PRO A 373 3.81 -15.19 17.18
CA PRO A 373 2.74 -16.15 16.91
C PRO A 373 1.53 -15.45 16.30
N PHE A 374 1.11 -15.91 15.14
CA PHE A 374 0.01 -15.31 14.36
C PHE A 374 -1.15 -16.30 14.23
N ILE A 375 -0.82 -17.54 13.86
CA ILE A 375 -1.77 -18.67 13.82
C ILE A 375 -1.18 -19.82 14.62
N LYS A 376 -2.02 -20.54 15.34
CA LYS A 376 -1.69 -21.76 16.06
C LYS A 376 -2.71 -22.86 15.74
N LYS A 377 -2.23 -23.97 15.18
CA LYS A 377 -3.07 -25.11 14.74
C LYS A 377 -4.30 -24.66 13.95
N GLY A 378 -4.09 -23.74 12.99
CA GLY A 378 -5.15 -23.20 12.14
C GLY A 378 -6.07 -22.18 12.80
N LYS A 379 -5.81 -21.74 14.04
CA LYS A 379 -6.58 -20.71 14.72
C LYS A 379 -5.80 -19.41 14.80
N ILE A 380 -6.42 -18.31 14.41
CA ILE A 380 -5.84 -16.96 14.54
C ILE A 380 -5.70 -16.64 16.04
N VAL A 381 -4.48 -16.42 16.51
CA VAL A 381 -4.19 -16.10 17.93
C VAL A 381 -3.76 -14.66 18.12
N ALA A 382 -3.35 -13.97 17.08
CA ALA A 382 -3.02 -12.55 17.10
C ALA A 382 -4.27 -11.69 16.89
N LYS A 383 -4.28 -10.50 17.50
CA LYS A 383 -5.27 -9.47 17.19
C LYS A 383 -5.03 -8.99 15.75
N LEU A 384 -6.10 -8.91 14.95
CA LEU A 384 -6.09 -8.26 13.65
C LEU A 384 -6.43 -6.77 13.84
N PRO A 385 -5.48 -5.83 13.70
CA PRO A 385 -5.73 -4.42 13.93
C PRO A 385 -6.58 -3.83 12.79
N LYS A 386 -7.33 -2.77 13.09
CA LYS A 386 -8.04 -2.00 12.06
C LYS A 386 -7.05 -1.27 11.15
N PRO A 387 -7.36 -1.03 9.87
CA PRO A 387 -6.46 -0.33 8.94
C PRO A 387 -5.95 1.02 9.47
N VAL A 388 -6.75 1.76 10.21
CA VAL A 388 -6.34 3.03 10.84
C VAL A 388 -5.26 2.84 11.91
N GLU A 389 -5.28 1.73 12.64
CA GLU A 389 -4.25 1.40 13.65
C GLU A 389 -2.94 1.02 12.95
N ILE A 390 -3.04 0.23 11.86
CA ILE A 390 -1.90 -0.17 11.03
C ILE A 390 -1.28 1.07 10.37
N ARG A 391 -2.08 1.94 9.77
CA ARG A 391 -1.62 3.21 9.19
C ARG A 391 -0.86 4.06 10.22
N ARG A 392 -1.38 4.19 11.43
CA ARG A 392 -0.71 4.94 12.51
C ARG A 392 0.64 4.32 12.87
N TYR A 393 0.73 2.99 12.87
CA TYR A 393 1.97 2.26 13.09
C TYR A 393 2.98 2.51 11.96
N VAL A 394 2.56 2.47 10.69
CA VAL A 394 3.40 2.83 9.54
C VAL A 394 3.91 4.25 9.66
N LEU A 395 3.04 5.25 9.86
CA LEU A 395 3.44 6.65 9.97
C LEU A 395 4.45 6.91 11.11
N LYS A 396 4.33 6.19 12.23
CA LYS A 396 5.30 6.27 13.33
C LYS A 396 6.68 5.77 12.92
N GLN A 397 6.75 4.69 12.13
CA GLN A 397 8.04 4.16 11.62
C GLN A 397 8.64 5.10 10.57
N LEU A 398 7.83 5.66 9.66
CA LEU A 398 8.29 6.55 8.59
C LEU A 398 9.02 7.80 9.13
N LYS A 399 8.69 8.27 10.33
CA LYS A 399 9.40 9.41 10.95
C LYS A 399 10.89 9.15 11.17
N ARG A 400 11.31 7.89 11.18
CA ARG A 400 12.68 7.43 11.49
C ARG A 400 13.46 6.91 10.28
N LEU A 401 12.83 6.88 9.11
CA LEU A 401 13.40 6.33 7.90
C LEU A 401 13.78 7.45 6.92
N SER A 402 14.80 7.22 6.09
CA SER A 402 15.05 8.02 4.90
C SER A 402 14.31 7.40 3.69
N ILE A 403 13.99 8.22 2.69
CA ILE A 403 13.52 7.74 1.38
C ILE A 403 14.69 7.21 0.58
N GLU A 404 15.81 7.89 0.66
CA GLU A 404 17.11 7.48 0.11
C GLU A 404 17.78 6.63 1.18
N GLY A 405 18.43 5.53 0.77
CA GLY A 405 19.20 4.73 1.71
C GLY A 405 20.22 5.61 2.45
N SER A 406 20.40 5.36 3.73
CA SER A 406 21.47 5.97 4.53
C SER A 406 22.83 5.49 4.05
#